data_d869a43bc7a752f54e360f37c7b75b95
#
_entry.id   d869a43bc7a752f54e360f37c7b75b95
#
_cell.length_a   1.000
_cell.length_b   1.000
_cell.length_c   1.000
_cell.angle_alpha   90.00
_cell.angle_beta   90.00
_cell.angle_gamma   90.00
#
_symmetry.space_group_name_H-M   'P 1'
#
loop_
_entity.id
_entity.type
_entity.pdbx_description
1 polymer ?
#
loop_
_entity_poly.entity_id
_entity_poly.type
_entity_poly.pdbx_seq_one_letter_code
_entity_poly.pdbx_strand_id
1 'polypeptide(L)'
;ALTTDYRFRGVSLSGGDPALQGGFDVAHDSGFYIGTWASSIDGGAAYGDLELDIYAGWSGNLSDAVSVDIGVLYYIYPTEDLGLDTDYIEPYASVGVNFGPAEATFGVAYAPEQDSLGGDDNLYLYTDVGFGLPGTPLTVTGHLGYTDGSLAPPLLAGTTDDTGLDWSLGASVAQ
;
A
#
# COMPACT_ATOMS: atom_id res chain seq x y z
N ALA A 1 3.72 -6.38 -13.55
CA ALA A 1 4.11 -5.00 -13.81
C ALA A 1 5.63 -4.83 -13.75
N LEU A 2 6.14 -3.75 -14.29
CA LEU A 2 7.51 -3.26 -14.12
C LEU A 2 7.40 -1.79 -13.73
N THR A 3 7.98 -1.42 -12.60
CA THR A 3 8.08 -0.03 -12.15
C THR A 3 9.53 0.43 -12.17
N THR A 4 9.76 1.72 -12.33
CA THR A 4 11.12 2.31 -12.32
C THR A 4 11.67 2.49 -10.92
N ASP A 5 10.79 2.55 -9.91
CA ASP A 5 11.12 2.65 -8.49
C ASP A 5 9.88 2.18 -7.71
N TYR A 6 10.04 1.21 -6.82
CA TYR A 6 8.98 0.76 -5.92
C TYR A 6 9.02 1.57 -4.64
N ARG A 7 7.94 2.30 -4.36
CA ARG A 7 7.82 3.10 -3.15
C ARG A 7 6.68 2.65 -2.26
N PHE A 8 7.00 2.47 -0.99
CA PHE A 8 6.05 2.22 0.08
C PHE A 8 6.01 3.47 0.98
N ARG A 9 4.85 4.12 1.08
CA ARG A 9 4.66 5.34 1.89
C ARG A 9 5.77 6.39 1.68
N GLY A 10 6.14 6.60 0.41
CA GLY A 10 7.18 7.57 0.02
C GLY A 10 8.62 7.05 0.09
N VAL A 11 8.88 5.95 0.78
CA VAL A 11 10.22 5.35 0.88
C VAL A 11 10.45 4.38 -0.28
N SER A 12 11.60 4.48 -0.95
CA SER A 12 11.98 3.53 -2.00
C SER A 12 12.39 2.19 -1.37
N LEU A 13 11.68 1.12 -1.73
CA LEU A 13 12.02 -0.24 -1.35
C LEU A 13 12.89 -0.95 -2.40
N SER A 14 13.04 -0.39 -3.59
CA SER A 14 13.92 -0.93 -4.64
C SER A 14 15.24 -0.17 -4.81
N GLY A 15 15.60 0.69 -3.85
CA GLY A 15 16.84 1.48 -3.89
C GLY A 15 16.90 2.50 -5.02
N GLY A 16 15.77 2.86 -5.63
CA GLY A 16 15.67 3.71 -6.82
C GLY A 16 15.85 2.96 -8.14
N ASP A 17 15.98 1.64 -8.10
CA ASP A 17 16.12 0.78 -9.26
C ASP A 17 14.76 0.19 -9.70
N PRO A 18 14.65 -0.29 -10.96
CA PRO A 18 13.44 -0.93 -11.44
C PRO A 18 13.07 -2.18 -10.64
N ALA A 19 11.78 -2.30 -10.29
CA ALA A 19 11.23 -3.47 -9.62
C ALA A 19 10.24 -4.25 -10.49
N LEU A 20 10.33 -5.58 -10.43
CA LEU A 20 9.39 -6.49 -11.04
C LEU A 20 8.31 -6.85 -10.02
N GLN A 21 7.04 -6.68 -10.40
CA GLN A 21 5.90 -6.87 -9.53
C GLN A 21 4.83 -7.74 -10.17
N GLY A 22 4.14 -8.54 -9.37
CA GLY A 22 3.05 -9.38 -9.84
C GLY A 22 2.27 -10.01 -8.72
N GLY A 23 1.06 -10.47 -9.03
CA GLY A 23 0.18 -11.12 -8.07
C GLY A 23 -1.05 -11.69 -8.76
N PHE A 24 -1.92 -12.28 -7.98
CA PHE A 24 -3.23 -12.72 -8.43
C PHE A 24 -4.26 -12.64 -7.30
N ASP A 25 -5.51 -12.42 -7.70
CA ASP A 25 -6.65 -12.30 -6.80
C ASP A 25 -7.72 -13.32 -7.16
N VAL A 26 -8.43 -13.78 -6.13
CA VAL A 26 -9.66 -14.53 -6.26
C VAL A 26 -10.75 -13.78 -5.52
N ALA A 27 -11.77 -13.33 -6.26
CA ALA A 27 -12.92 -12.64 -5.69
C ALA A 27 -14.19 -13.46 -5.88
N HIS A 28 -15.08 -13.39 -4.88
CA HIS A 28 -16.38 -14.03 -4.88
C HIS A 28 -17.48 -12.97 -5.01
N ASP A 29 -18.62 -13.34 -5.63
CA ASP A 29 -19.76 -12.44 -5.85
C ASP A 29 -20.35 -11.84 -4.56
N SER A 30 -20.07 -12.43 -3.41
CA SER A 30 -20.45 -11.89 -2.09
C SER A 30 -19.59 -10.70 -1.62
N GLY A 31 -18.55 -10.35 -2.38
CA GLY A 31 -17.60 -9.29 -2.05
C GLY A 31 -16.33 -9.77 -1.34
N PHE A 32 -16.27 -11.02 -0.84
CA PHE A 32 -15.05 -11.56 -0.25
C PHE A 32 -13.98 -11.81 -1.31
N TYR A 33 -12.73 -11.51 -0.96
CA TYR A 33 -11.56 -11.77 -1.79
C TYR A 33 -10.37 -12.27 -0.97
N ILE A 34 -9.47 -12.93 -1.65
CA ILE A 34 -8.13 -13.30 -1.18
C ILE A 34 -7.16 -13.11 -2.32
N GLY A 35 -5.96 -12.65 -2.04
CA GLY A 35 -4.96 -12.45 -3.06
C GLY A 35 -3.55 -12.54 -2.52
N THR A 36 -2.60 -12.48 -3.44
CA THR A 36 -1.18 -12.36 -3.17
C THR A 36 -0.55 -11.41 -4.17
N TRP A 37 0.42 -10.68 -3.69
CA TRP A 37 1.24 -9.80 -4.50
C TRP A 37 2.70 -9.96 -4.11
N ALA A 38 3.61 -9.70 -5.02
CA ALA A 38 5.04 -9.76 -4.75
C ALA A 38 5.79 -8.71 -5.55
N SER A 39 6.90 -8.24 -5.00
CA SER A 39 7.84 -7.31 -5.64
C SER A 39 9.27 -7.68 -5.35
N SER A 40 10.14 -7.50 -6.35
CA SER A 40 11.55 -7.40 -6.06
C SER A 40 11.83 -6.12 -5.28
N ILE A 41 12.69 -6.21 -4.27
CA ILE A 41 13.11 -5.10 -3.41
C ILE A 41 14.64 -5.09 -3.25
N ASP A 42 15.19 -4.01 -2.73
CA ASP A 42 16.56 -3.89 -2.22
C ASP A 42 16.49 -3.67 -0.70
N GLY A 43 16.06 -4.72 0.01
CA GLY A 43 15.85 -4.69 1.47
C GLY A 43 17.10 -5.00 2.27
N GLY A 44 18.23 -5.22 1.59
CA GLY A 44 19.49 -5.60 2.23
C GLY A 44 19.37 -6.92 2.99
N ALA A 45 20.25 -7.14 3.96
CA ALA A 45 20.27 -8.39 4.72
C ALA A 45 19.05 -8.56 5.65
N ALA A 46 18.37 -7.47 6.02
CA ALA A 46 17.25 -7.51 6.95
C ALA A 46 15.92 -7.91 6.29
N TYR A 47 15.68 -7.49 5.04
CA TYR A 47 14.43 -7.75 4.33
C TYR A 47 14.65 -8.56 3.03
N GLY A 48 15.92 -8.72 2.59
CA GLY A 48 16.27 -9.48 1.38
C GLY A 48 15.86 -8.79 0.09
N ASP A 49 15.62 -9.62 -0.95
CA ASP A 49 15.38 -9.16 -2.32
C ASP A 49 13.92 -9.33 -2.78
N LEU A 50 13.05 -9.85 -1.92
CA LEU A 50 11.65 -10.18 -2.24
C LEU A 50 10.71 -9.79 -1.12
N GLU A 51 9.69 -9.01 -1.44
CA GLU A 51 8.48 -8.82 -0.65
C GLU A 51 7.36 -9.69 -1.20
N LEU A 52 6.68 -10.43 -0.35
CA LEU A 52 5.50 -11.22 -0.66
C LEU A 52 4.38 -10.85 0.30
N ASP A 53 3.26 -10.45 -0.28
CA ASP A 53 2.05 -10.08 0.44
C ASP A 53 0.98 -11.16 0.27
N ILE A 54 0.29 -11.47 1.36
CA ILE A 54 -0.94 -12.26 1.36
C ILE A 54 -2.03 -11.42 2.00
N TYR A 55 -3.14 -11.27 1.32
CA TYR A 55 -4.24 -10.47 1.83
C TYR A 55 -5.60 -11.13 1.62
N ALA A 56 -6.54 -10.77 2.49
CA ALA A 56 -7.93 -11.17 2.37
C ALA A 56 -8.83 -10.07 2.90
N GLY A 57 -10.03 -9.96 2.33
CA GLY A 57 -10.94 -8.91 2.74
C GLY A 57 -12.34 -9.07 2.17
N TRP A 58 -13.10 -8.03 2.36
CA TRP A 58 -14.43 -7.85 1.79
C TRP A 58 -14.55 -6.44 1.21
N SER A 59 -15.00 -6.35 -0.03
CA SER A 59 -15.33 -5.08 -0.68
C SER A 59 -16.76 -5.09 -1.20
N GLY A 60 -17.40 -3.92 -1.16
CA GLY A 60 -18.76 -3.80 -1.64
C GLY A 60 -19.23 -2.36 -1.79
N ASN A 61 -20.30 -2.18 -2.55
CA ASN A 61 -20.92 -0.87 -2.74
C ASN A 61 -22.04 -0.66 -1.72
N LEU A 62 -21.97 0.44 -0.97
CA LEU A 62 -23.04 0.91 -0.10
C LEU A 62 -24.12 1.68 -0.89
N SER A 63 -23.72 2.28 -2.01
CA SER A 63 -24.59 2.96 -2.98
C SER A 63 -23.90 3.03 -4.35
N ASP A 64 -24.56 3.62 -5.36
CA ASP A 64 -23.97 3.85 -6.67
C ASP A 64 -22.73 4.77 -6.63
N ALA A 65 -22.59 5.56 -5.56
CA ALA A 65 -21.51 6.52 -5.41
C ALA A 65 -20.50 6.17 -4.29
N VAL A 66 -20.79 5.19 -3.44
CA VAL A 66 -19.97 4.89 -2.26
C VAL A 66 -19.62 3.41 -2.19
N SER A 67 -18.34 3.11 -2.11
CA SER A 67 -17.79 1.77 -1.88
C SER A 67 -17.06 1.69 -0.54
N VAL A 68 -16.92 0.48 -0.03
CA VAL A 68 -16.15 0.16 1.19
C VAL A 68 -15.27 -1.04 0.90
N ASP A 69 -14.06 -1.03 1.43
CA ASP A 69 -13.14 -2.15 1.47
C ASP A 69 -12.61 -2.32 2.89
N ILE A 70 -12.61 -3.55 3.40
CA ILE A 70 -12.06 -3.90 4.72
C ILE A 70 -11.30 -5.21 4.58
N GLY A 71 -10.07 -5.24 5.04
CA GLY A 71 -9.25 -6.43 4.91
C GLY A 71 -8.09 -6.47 5.87
N VAL A 72 -7.25 -7.45 5.64
CA VAL A 72 -6.00 -7.67 6.35
C VAL A 72 -4.92 -8.03 5.35
N LEU A 73 -3.76 -7.45 5.54
CA LEU A 73 -2.56 -7.71 4.76
C LEU A 73 -1.48 -8.30 5.66
N TYR A 74 -0.80 -9.32 5.18
CA TYR A 74 0.35 -9.94 5.82
C TYR A 74 1.56 -9.79 4.90
N TYR A 75 2.55 -9.02 5.34
CA TYR A 75 3.81 -8.79 4.66
C TYR A 75 4.81 -9.88 5.06
N ILE A 76 5.49 -10.47 4.10
CA ILE A 76 6.44 -11.56 4.26
C ILE A 76 7.71 -11.23 3.50
N TYR A 77 8.86 -11.41 4.14
CA TYR A 77 10.18 -11.19 3.55
C TYR A 77 10.99 -12.50 3.51
N PRO A 78 10.67 -13.41 2.58
CA PRO A 78 11.16 -14.79 2.59
C PRO A 78 12.65 -14.94 2.24
N THR A 79 13.31 -13.87 1.83
CA THR A 79 14.73 -13.86 1.41
C THR A 79 15.62 -13.07 2.37
N GLU A 80 15.14 -12.74 3.57
CA GLU A 80 15.98 -12.14 4.61
C GLU A 80 17.11 -13.10 5.03
N ASP A 81 18.30 -12.56 5.32
CA ASP A 81 19.53 -13.37 5.54
C ASP A 81 19.93 -13.46 7.02
N LEU A 82 19.34 -12.64 7.91
CA LEU A 82 19.77 -12.50 9.29
C LEU A 82 18.99 -13.38 10.28
N GLY A 83 17.92 -14.07 9.83
CA GLY A 83 16.99 -14.82 10.67
C GLY A 83 16.19 -13.91 11.60
N LEU A 84 15.86 -12.71 11.14
CA LEU A 84 15.04 -11.75 11.85
C LEU A 84 13.55 -12.06 11.64
N ASP A 85 12.75 -11.73 12.64
CA ASP A 85 11.30 -11.68 12.47
C ASP A 85 10.93 -10.33 11.86
N THR A 86 10.68 -10.31 10.54
CA THR A 86 10.37 -9.10 9.76
C THR A 86 8.96 -9.10 9.20
N ASP A 87 8.27 -10.24 9.31
CA ASP A 87 6.91 -10.40 8.82
C ASP A 87 5.92 -9.69 9.75
N TYR A 88 4.96 -8.97 9.19
CA TYR A 88 3.95 -8.28 10.01
C TYR A 88 2.56 -8.27 9.38
N ILE A 89 1.56 -8.08 10.25
CA ILE A 89 0.15 -8.01 9.87
C ILE A 89 -0.36 -6.57 9.96
N GLU A 90 -1.19 -6.17 8.99
CA GLU A 90 -1.76 -4.83 8.93
C GLU A 90 -3.22 -4.90 8.46
N PRO A 91 -4.21 -4.89 9.36
CA PRO A 91 -5.61 -4.59 9.05
C PRO A 91 -5.77 -3.23 8.37
N TYR A 92 -6.70 -3.16 7.42
CA TYR A 92 -7.02 -1.91 6.73
C TYR A 92 -8.52 -1.75 6.45
N ALA A 93 -8.92 -0.51 6.24
CA ALA A 93 -10.25 -0.16 5.76
C ALA A 93 -10.21 1.09 4.89
N SER A 94 -11.08 1.17 3.90
CA SER A 94 -11.24 2.37 3.09
C SER A 94 -12.67 2.62 2.66
N VAL A 95 -12.96 3.87 2.33
CA VAL A 95 -14.20 4.32 1.73
C VAL A 95 -13.89 5.06 0.45
N GLY A 96 -14.42 4.56 -0.66
CA GLY A 96 -14.37 5.20 -1.97
C GLY A 96 -15.64 6.02 -2.24
N VAL A 97 -15.48 7.20 -2.81
CA VAL A 97 -16.60 8.05 -3.22
C VAL A 97 -16.41 8.48 -4.68
N ASN A 98 -17.44 8.27 -5.49
CA ASN A 98 -17.45 8.61 -6.92
C ASN A 98 -18.35 9.82 -7.16
N PHE A 99 -17.80 10.85 -7.79
CA PHE A 99 -18.48 12.11 -8.13
C PHE A 99 -18.58 12.30 -9.67
N GLY A 100 -18.69 11.23 -10.42
CA GLY A 100 -18.69 11.22 -11.88
C GLY A 100 -17.28 11.17 -12.47
N PRO A 101 -16.70 12.27 -12.98
CA PRO A 101 -15.33 12.24 -13.50
C PRO A 101 -14.26 12.24 -12.38
N ALA A 102 -14.65 12.53 -11.15
CA ALA A 102 -13.78 12.55 -9.97
C ALA A 102 -14.10 11.40 -9.03
N GLU A 103 -13.07 10.82 -8.45
CA GLU A 103 -13.16 9.83 -7.40
C GLU A 103 -12.22 10.20 -6.24
N ALA A 104 -12.58 9.80 -5.04
CA ALA A 104 -11.74 9.95 -3.87
C ALA A 104 -11.84 8.70 -3.01
N THR A 105 -10.71 8.25 -2.46
CA THR A 105 -10.64 7.17 -1.47
C THR A 105 -10.02 7.71 -0.19
N PHE A 106 -10.61 7.38 0.93
CA PHE A 106 -10.09 7.68 2.26
C PHE A 106 -9.82 6.34 2.94
N GLY A 107 -8.60 6.12 3.39
CA GLY A 107 -8.21 4.84 3.97
C GLY A 107 -7.42 4.98 5.26
N VAL A 108 -7.44 3.88 5.99
CA VAL A 108 -6.66 3.65 7.20
C VAL A 108 -6.06 2.26 7.14
N ALA A 109 -4.79 2.14 7.51
CA ALA A 109 -4.14 0.87 7.79
C ALA A 109 -3.50 0.96 9.18
N TYR A 110 -3.57 -0.12 9.95
CA TYR A 110 -3.06 -0.16 11.31
C TYR A 110 -2.34 -1.48 11.57
N ALA A 111 -1.02 -1.41 11.71
CA ALA A 111 -0.23 -2.53 12.18
C ALA A 111 -0.19 -2.46 13.71
N PRO A 112 -0.77 -3.44 14.44
CA PRO A 112 -0.67 -3.47 15.90
C PRO A 112 0.77 -3.71 16.34
N GLU A 113 1.06 -3.49 17.62
CA GLU A 113 2.35 -3.78 18.24
C GLU A 113 2.80 -5.21 17.91
N GLN A 114 3.98 -5.34 17.29
CA GLN A 114 4.57 -6.59 16.82
C GLN A 114 6.09 -6.55 17.00
N ASP A 115 6.70 -7.69 17.32
CA ASP A 115 8.16 -7.79 17.47
C ASP A 115 8.92 -7.42 16.19
N SER A 116 8.34 -7.76 15.03
CA SER A 116 8.86 -7.42 13.69
C SER A 116 8.90 -5.90 13.41
N LEU A 117 8.11 -5.13 14.13
CA LEU A 117 8.08 -3.66 14.07
C LEU A 117 8.84 -3.01 15.26
N GLY A 118 9.70 -3.77 15.94
CA GLY A 118 10.47 -3.29 17.08
C GLY A 118 9.70 -3.24 18.39
N GLY A 119 8.52 -3.87 18.46
CA GLY A 119 7.61 -3.84 19.61
C GLY A 119 6.73 -2.58 19.63
N ASP A 120 6.62 -1.88 18.51
CA ASP A 120 5.78 -0.71 18.34
C ASP A 120 4.62 -1.00 17.34
N ASP A 121 3.65 -0.11 17.30
CA ASP A 121 2.57 -0.12 16.31
C ASP A 121 2.82 0.88 15.17
N ASN A 122 1.92 0.90 14.21
CA ASN A 122 1.92 1.89 13.15
C ASN A 122 0.52 2.20 12.66
N LEU A 123 0.18 3.47 12.58
CA LEU A 123 -1.03 4.00 11.96
C LEU A 123 -0.70 4.68 10.63
N TYR A 124 -1.43 4.34 9.59
CA TYR A 124 -1.37 5.03 8.31
C TYR A 124 -2.75 5.54 7.90
N LEU A 125 -2.86 6.82 7.63
CA LEU A 125 -4.05 7.47 7.10
C LEU A 125 -3.75 8.00 5.71
N TYR A 126 -4.63 7.76 4.74
CA TYR A 126 -4.37 8.25 3.39
C TYR A 126 -5.62 8.72 2.66
N THR A 127 -5.38 9.52 1.64
CA THR A 127 -6.39 9.95 0.67
C THR A 127 -5.81 9.83 -0.73
N ASP A 128 -6.52 9.12 -1.59
CA ASP A 128 -6.28 9.09 -3.03
C ASP A 128 -7.37 9.86 -3.75
N VAL A 129 -6.99 10.58 -4.79
CA VAL A 129 -7.94 11.27 -5.66
C VAL A 129 -7.62 10.97 -7.12
N GLY A 130 -8.66 10.80 -7.93
CA GLY A 130 -8.59 10.61 -9.37
C GLY A 130 -9.53 11.58 -10.09
N PHE A 131 -9.08 12.10 -11.23
CA PHE A 131 -9.92 12.92 -12.10
C PHE A 131 -9.72 12.52 -13.56
N GLY A 132 -10.74 11.87 -14.11
CA GLY A 132 -10.79 11.55 -15.53
C GLY A 132 -11.07 12.81 -16.38
N LEU A 133 -10.16 13.16 -17.28
CA LEU A 133 -10.33 14.31 -18.16
C LEU A 133 -11.38 14.00 -19.24
N PRO A 134 -12.54 14.69 -19.23
CA PRO A 134 -13.63 14.40 -20.15
C PRO A 134 -13.21 14.45 -21.62
N GLY A 135 -13.59 13.42 -22.38
CA GLY A 135 -13.29 13.33 -23.81
C GLY A 135 -11.86 12.86 -24.14
N THR A 136 -11.10 12.45 -23.13
CA THR A 136 -9.75 11.89 -23.29
C THR A 136 -9.60 10.58 -22.49
N PRO A 137 -8.64 9.72 -22.81
CA PRO A 137 -8.33 8.53 -22.02
C PRO A 137 -7.44 8.86 -20.79
N LEU A 138 -7.23 10.12 -20.46
CA LEU A 138 -6.30 10.57 -19.43
C LEU A 138 -7.00 10.73 -18.07
N THR A 139 -6.41 10.15 -17.03
CA THR A 139 -6.77 10.37 -15.62
C THR A 139 -5.58 10.98 -14.89
N VAL A 140 -5.81 12.06 -14.16
CA VAL A 140 -4.83 12.66 -13.25
C VAL A 140 -5.10 12.12 -11.84
N THR A 141 -4.05 11.73 -11.12
CA THR A 141 -4.15 11.16 -9.78
C THR A 141 -3.32 11.94 -8.78
N GLY A 142 -3.74 11.94 -7.54
CA GLY A 142 -3.00 12.50 -6.41
C GLY A 142 -3.15 11.60 -5.19
N HIS A 143 -2.12 11.54 -4.40
CA HIS A 143 -2.07 10.81 -3.13
C HIS A 143 -1.50 11.71 -2.03
N LEU A 144 -2.03 11.56 -0.83
CA LEU A 144 -1.49 12.14 0.40
C LEU A 144 -1.65 11.11 1.51
N GLY A 145 -0.55 10.78 2.18
CA GLY A 145 -0.49 9.88 3.31
C GLY A 145 0.12 10.54 4.55
N TYR A 146 -0.32 10.07 5.71
CA TYR A 146 0.26 10.38 7.03
C TYR A 146 0.51 9.09 7.77
N THR A 147 1.75 8.89 8.21
CA THR A 147 2.17 7.75 9.01
C THR A 147 2.54 8.22 10.41
N ASP A 148 2.16 7.44 11.42
CA ASP A 148 2.51 7.60 12.83
C ASP A 148 2.90 6.21 13.36
N GLY A 149 4.15 6.02 13.74
CA GLY A 149 4.71 4.76 14.25
C GLY A 149 5.93 4.23 13.49
N SER A 150 6.17 2.94 13.65
CA SER A 150 7.40 2.23 13.22
C SER A 150 7.68 2.25 11.72
N LEU A 151 6.67 2.46 10.88
CA LEU A 151 6.80 2.53 9.42
C LEU A 151 6.82 3.97 8.90
N ALA A 152 7.02 4.96 9.76
CA ALA A 152 7.09 6.36 9.33
C ALA A 152 8.28 6.61 8.38
N PRO A 153 8.09 7.32 7.24
CA PRO A 153 9.15 7.57 6.28
C PRO A 153 10.44 8.16 6.86
N PRO A 154 10.42 9.12 7.81
CA PRO A 154 11.65 9.61 8.41
C PRO A 154 12.37 8.54 9.26
N LEU A 155 11.63 7.71 9.99
CA LEU A 155 12.21 6.62 10.79
C LEU A 155 12.84 5.56 9.89
N LEU A 156 12.18 5.13 8.82
CA LEU A 156 12.71 4.21 7.82
C LEU A 156 13.93 4.78 7.08
N ALA A 157 14.04 6.11 6.97
CA ALA A 157 15.21 6.80 6.44
C ALA A 157 16.34 6.98 7.48
N GLY A 158 16.22 6.41 8.69
CA GLY A 158 17.25 6.40 9.72
C GLY A 158 17.27 7.61 10.65
N THR A 159 16.17 8.37 10.72
CA THR A 159 16.01 9.43 11.74
C THR A 159 15.30 8.89 12.98
N THR A 160 14.98 9.75 13.94
CA THR A 160 14.23 9.40 15.16
C THR A 160 12.77 9.85 15.13
N ASP A 161 12.32 10.43 14.01
CA ASP A 161 10.95 10.91 13.88
C ASP A 161 10.05 9.75 13.47
N ASP A 162 9.07 9.46 14.30
CA ASP A 162 8.08 8.40 14.15
C ASP A 162 6.80 8.85 13.43
N THR A 163 6.78 10.07 12.90
CA THR A 163 5.70 10.60 12.09
C THR A 163 6.19 11.12 10.75
N GLY A 164 5.39 11.00 9.71
CA GLY A 164 5.74 11.49 8.40
C GLY A 164 4.59 11.68 7.46
N LEU A 165 4.83 12.46 6.42
CA LEU A 165 3.92 12.65 5.30
C LEU A 165 4.56 12.11 4.03
N ASP A 166 3.74 11.49 3.21
CA ASP A 166 4.09 11.14 1.84
C ASP A 166 3.03 11.69 0.87
N TRP A 167 3.43 11.90 -0.37
CA TRP A 167 2.51 12.36 -1.41
C TRP A 167 3.02 12.00 -2.79
N SER A 168 2.09 11.88 -3.71
CA SER A 168 2.44 11.71 -5.12
C SER A 168 1.44 12.41 -6.04
N LEU A 169 1.90 12.76 -7.24
CA LEU A 169 1.07 13.19 -8.36
C LEU A 169 1.37 12.29 -9.55
N GLY A 170 0.33 11.88 -10.24
CA GLY A 170 0.44 10.96 -11.35
C GLY A 170 -0.54 11.27 -12.47
N ALA A 171 -0.33 10.56 -13.57
CA ALA A 171 -1.28 10.50 -14.66
C ALA A 171 -1.25 9.11 -15.30
N SER A 172 -2.40 8.61 -15.68
CA SER A 172 -2.56 7.34 -16.40
C SER A 172 -3.35 7.52 -17.66
N VAL A 173 -3.10 6.65 -18.64
CA VAL A 173 -3.83 6.61 -19.91
C VAL A 173 -4.49 5.24 -20.02
N ALA A 174 -5.82 5.22 -20.07
CA ALA A 174 -6.57 4.00 -20.37
C ALA A 174 -6.42 3.68 -21.87
N GLN A 175 -6.13 2.41 -22.16
CA GLN A 175 -6.06 1.87 -23.54
C GLN A 175 -7.36 1.16 -23.90
#